data_3c97adb5159e2fdfc000b7d9fc188fb0
#
_entry.id   3c97adb5159e2fdfc000b7d9fc188fb0
#
_cell.length_a   1.000
_cell.length_b   1.000
_cell.length_c   1.000
_cell.angle_alpha   90.00
_cell.angle_beta   90.00
_cell.angle_gamma   90.00
#
_symmetry.space_group_name_H-M   'P 1'
#
loop_
_entity.id
_entity.type
_entity.pdbx_description
1 polymer ?
#
loop_
_entity_poly.entity_id
_entity_poly.type
_entity_poly.pdbx_seq_one_letter_code
_entity_poly.pdbx_strand_id
1 'polypeptide(L)'
;MASVNEWIVREYFESIGFLVRQPRKYQVPSRSSKQLEEEVDLLVLNPASGQADTPEINVWGTQTLRSVSRAIVGVRGWHTERFSPAVLRQAPEVYRFASDDVVGSIRDELGDGPVASILCLSELPASKALQDDTMAALKEGGIDGVLLYPNMLMELIQHVEVNKNYDKSDLLQLLRILKNYNLFKDGQLELFAKGRRR
;
A
#
# COMPACT_ATOMS: atom_id res chain seq x y z
N MET A 1 14.91 -4.25 -10.44
CA MET A 1 14.35 -5.25 -9.50
C MET A 1 13.39 -4.52 -8.60
N ALA A 2 12.17 -5.04 -8.42
CA ALA A 2 11.25 -4.50 -7.42
C ALA A 2 11.90 -4.54 -6.04
N SER A 3 11.66 -3.53 -5.21
CA SER A 3 12.12 -3.55 -3.82
C SER A 3 11.29 -4.58 -3.02
N VAL A 4 11.83 -5.06 -1.90
CA VAL A 4 11.07 -5.94 -0.99
C VAL A 4 9.76 -5.28 -0.56
N ASN A 5 9.76 -3.96 -0.43
CA ASN A 5 8.58 -3.19 -0.06
C ASN A 5 7.48 -3.26 -1.13
N GLU A 6 7.84 -3.08 -2.39
CA GLU A 6 6.90 -3.21 -3.51
C GLU A 6 6.37 -4.65 -3.62
N TRP A 7 7.20 -5.64 -3.32
CA TRP A 7 6.80 -7.06 -3.28
C TRP A 7 5.73 -7.33 -2.22
N ILE A 8 5.92 -6.84 -0.99
CA ILE A 8 4.95 -6.99 0.10
C ILE A 8 3.60 -6.37 -0.30
N VAL A 9 3.62 -5.16 -0.84
CA VAL A 9 2.42 -4.44 -1.24
C VAL A 9 1.72 -5.17 -2.40
N ARG A 10 2.47 -5.65 -3.38
CA ARG A 10 1.93 -6.44 -4.50
C ARG A 10 1.23 -7.70 -4.01
N GLU A 11 1.91 -8.52 -3.20
CA GLU A 11 1.35 -9.77 -2.67
C GLU A 11 0.11 -9.50 -1.82
N TYR A 12 0.09 -8.39 -1.08
CA TYR A 12 -1.08 -7.98 -0.32
C TYR A 12 -2.29 -7.72 -1.23
N PHE A 13 -2.14 -6.89 -2.27
CA PHE A 13 -3.23 -6.62 -3.20
C PHE A 13 -3.68 -7.86 -3.96
N GLU A 14 -2.76 -8.70 -4.44
CA GLU A 14 -3.08 -9.96 -5.11
C GLU A 14 -3.82 -10.92 -4.18
N SER A 15 -3.44 -10.99 -2.89
CA SER A 15 -4.09 -11.88 -1.90
C SER A 15 -5.55 -11.51 -1.62
N ILE A 16 -5.93 -10.24 -1.80
CA ILE A 16 -7.31 -9.76 -1.63
C ILE A 16 -8.08 -9.64 -2.96
N GLY A 17 -7.50 -10.14 -4.06
CA GLY A 17 -8.17 -10.32 -5.34
C GLY A 17 -7.99 -9.21 -6.37
N PHE A 18 -7.06 -8.27 -6.15
CA PHE A 18 -6.72 -7.24 -7.13
C PHE A 18 -5.80 -7.79 -8.23
N LEU A 19 -5.96 -7.27 -9.43
CA LEU A 19 -4.97 -7.37 -10.49
C LEU A 19 -3.94 -6.27 -10.27
N VAL A 20 -2.66 -6.65 -10.24
CA VAL A 20 -1.56 -5.72 -9.96
C VAL A 20 -0.64 -5.64 -11.16
N ARG A 21 -0.37 -4.41 -11.61
CA ARG A 21 0.65 -4.10 -12.60
C ARG A 21 1.72 -3.23 -11.99
N GLN A 22 2.97 -3.62 -12.17
CA GLN A 22 4.12 -2.80 -11.83
C GLN A 22 4.59 -2.08 -13.09
N PRO A 23 4.54 -0.72 -13.13
CA PRO A 23 5.09 0.04 -14.25
C PRO A 23 6.58 -0.24 -14.42
N ARG A 24 7.03 -0.36 -15.67
CA ARG A 24 8.45 -0.58 -15.95
C ARG A 24 9.18 0.76 -15.86
N LYS A 25 10.15 0.85 -14.96
CA LYS A 25 11.07 1.99 -14.87
C LYS A 25 12.15 1.83 -15.96
N TYR A 26 12.06 2.60 -17.03
CA TYR A 26 13.08 2.61 -18.08
C TYR A 26 14.07 3.74 -17.80
N GLN A 27 15.36 3.40 -17.70
CA GLN A 27 16.44 4.39 -17.58
C GLN A 27 16.80 5.06 -18.94
N VAL A 28 15.82 5.51 -19.68
CA VAL A 28 16.05 6.22 -20.94
C VAL A 28 15.67 7.69 -20.71
N PRO A 29 16.59 8.65 -20.95
CA PRO A 29 16.26 10.06 -20.87
C PRO A 29 15.29 10.41 -22.01
N SER A 30 14.00 10.34 -21.74
CA SER A 30 12.95 10.77 -22.65
C SER A 30 12.11 11.85 -21.99
N ARG A 31 11.99 13.00 -22.65
CA ARG A 31 11.21 14.16 -22.23
C ARG A 31 9.69 13.97 -22.44
N SER A 32 9.15 12.79 -22.21
CA SER A 32 7.74 12.51 -22.49
C SER A 32 7.02 11.90 -21.28
N SER A 33 5.72 11.73 -21.39
CA SER A 33 4.79 11.12 -20.43
C SER A 33 5.30 9.87 -19.69
N LYS A 34 6.28 9.16 -20.24
CA LYS A 34 6.92 8.00 -19.61
C LYS A 34 7.67 8.30 -18.31
N GLN A 35 8.13 9.55 -18.08
CA GLN A 35 8.75 9.93 -16.81
C GLN A 35 7.73 9.99 -15.66
N LEU A 36 6.48 10.30 -15.97
CA LEU A 36 5.42 10.40 -14.97
C LEU A 36 5.00 9.00 -14.46
N GLU A 37 5.03 7.99 -15.33
CA GLU A 37 4.75 6.59 -14.95
C GLU A 37 5.82 6.03 -13.98
N GLU A 38 7.04 6.56 -14.00
CA GLU A 38 8.13 6.12 -13.11
C GLU A 38 7.92 6.52 -11.64
N GLU A 39 7.04 7.48 -11.36
CA GLU A 39 6.72 7.91 -10.01
C GLU A 39 5.73 6.97 -9.29
N VAL A 40 4.97 6.16 -10.04
CA VAL A 40 4.02 5.18 -9.50
C VAL A 40 4.73 3.84 -9.31
N ASP A 41 4.58 3.26 -8.14
CA ASP A 41 5.19 1.96 -7.85
C ASP A 41 4.29 0.80 -8.33
N LEU A 42 2.97 0.88 -8.12
CA LEU A 42 2.01 -0.14 -8.58
C LEU A 42 0.72 0.50 -9.10
N LEU A 43 0.12 -0.16 -10.10
CA LEU A 43 -1.24 0.06 -10.56
C LEU A 43 -2.10 -1.12 -10.12
N VAL A 44 -3.25 -0.87 -9.53
CA VAL A 44 -4.13 -1.93 -9.05
C VAL A 44 -5.55 -1.77 -9.57
N LEU A 45 -6.16 -2.88 -9.97
CA LEU A 45 -7.52 -2.97 -10.46
C LEU A 45 -8.27 -4.05 -9.67
N ASN A 46 -9.44 -3.69 -9.12
CA ASN A 46 -10.32 -4.62 -8.46
C ASN A 46 -11.40 -5.11 -9.44
N PRO A 47 -11.31 -6.35 -9.94
CA PRO A 47 -12.27 -6.86 -10.92
C PRO A 47 -13.66 -7.13 -10.31
N ALA A 48 -13.75 -7.20 -8.96
CA ALA A 48 -15.00 -7.44 -8.25
C ALA A 48 -15.74 -6.16 -7.87
N SER A 49 -15.08 -5.00 -7.93
CA SER A 49 -15.69 -3.71 -7.59
C SER A 49 -16.29 -3.07 -8.85
N GLY A 50 -17.54 -2.58 -8.74
CA GLY A 50 -18.13 -1.67 -9.70
C GLY A 50 -17.51 -0.27 -9.62
N GLN A 51 -18.10 0.69 -10.36
CA GLN A 51 -17.77 2.10 -10.19
C GLN A 51 -18.34 2.58 -8.84
N ALA A 52 -17.51 2.66 -7.82
CA ALA A 52 -17.84 3.23 -6.54
C ALA A 52 -17.02 4.51 -6.33
N ASP A 53 -17.56 5.43 -5.55
CA ASP A 53 -16.85 6.64 -5.14
C ASP A 53 -15.64 6.25 -4.28
N THR A 54 -14.57 7.06 -4.37
CA THR A 54 -13.38 6.88 -3.53
C THR A 54 -13.75 7.09 -2.06
N PRO A 55 -13.42 6.16 -1.17
CA PRO A 55 -13.69 6.31 0.26
C PRO A 55 -12.98 7.53 0.85
N GLU A 56 -13.51 8.05 1.99
CA GLU A 56 -12.82 9.13 2.72
C GLU A 56 -11.41 8.70 3.16
N ILE A 57 -10.51 9.68 3.18
CA ILE A 57 -9.13 9.46 3.60
C ILE A 57 -9.06 8.94 5.04
N ASN A 58 -8.44 7.78 5.20
CA ASN A 58 -8.15 7.16 6.49
C ASN A 58 -7.03 6.11 6.32
N VAL A 59 -6.67 5.44 7.40
CA VAL A 59 -5.94 4.18 7.29
C VAL A 59 -6.92 3.13 6.79
N TRP A 60 -6.71 2.67 5.56
CA TRP A 60 -7.56 1.67 4.92
C TRP A 60 -7.11 0.26 5.26
N GLY A 61 -8.07 -0.64 5.35
CA GLY A 61 -7.85 -2.09 5.41
C GLY A 61 -8.60 -2.77 4.28
N THR A 62 -8.57 -4.09 4.26
CA THR A 62 -9.20 -4.93 3.23
C THR A 62 -10.68 -4.59 2.99
N GLN A 63 -11.43 -4.26 4.04
CA GLN A 63 -12.86 -3.92 3.88
C GLN A 63 -13.07 -2.64 3.06
N THR A 64 -12.28 -1.60 3.33
CA THR A 64 -12.34 -0.35 2.58
C THR A 64 -11.87 -0.56 1.13
N LEU A 65 -10.78 -1.33 0.93
CA LEU A 65 -10.25 -1.62 -0.38
C LEU A 65 -11.23 -2.37 -1.29
N ARG A 66 -12.14 -3.15 -0.74
CA ARG A 66 -13.18 -3.84 -1.55
C ARG A 66 -14.08 -2.89 -2.34
N SER A 67 -14.28 -1.66 -1.87
CA SER A 67 -15.03 -0.64 -2.59
C SER A 67 -14.21 0.14 -3.60
N VAL A 68 -12.88 0.04 -3.56
CA VAL A 68 -11.98 0.72 -4.50
C VAL A 68 -11.90 -0.08 -5.79
N SER A 69 -12.27 0.52 -6.91
CA SER A 69 -12.21 -0.14 -8.22
C SER A 69 -10.83 -0.07 -8.85
N ARG A 70 -10.14 1.07 -8.73
CA ARG A 70 -8.84 1.34 -9.33
C ARG A 70 -8.01 2.21 -8.41
N ALA A 71 -6.71 1.95 -8.36
CA ALA A 71 -5.80 2.85 -7.66
C ALA A 71 -4.41 2.87 -8.27
N ILE A 72 -3.74 4.00 -8.07
CA ILE A 72 -2.30 4.14 -8.14
C ILE A 72 -1.74 4.02 -6.74
N VAL A 73 -0.59 3.36 -6.60
CA VAL A 73 -0.02 3.07 -5.29
C VAL A 73 1.41 3.58 -5.23
N GLY A 74 1.67 4.44 -4.25
CA GLY A 74 3.01 4.86 -3.86
C GLY A 74 3.50 4.03 -2.66
N VAL A 75 4.72 3.53 -2.74
CA VAL A 75 5.32 2.66 -1.72
C VAL A 75 6.49 3.37 -1.06
N ARG A 76 6.36 3.70 0.22
CA ARG A 76 7.39 4.39 1.02
C ARG A 76 7.75 3.55 2.24
N GLY A 77 8.65 2.59 1.99
CA GLY A 77 9.09 1.62 2.99
C GLY A 77 10.21 2.14 3.91
N TRP A 78 10.09 3.35 4.43
CA TRP A 78 11.06 3.92 5.38
C TRP A 78 10.76 3.40 6.79
N HIS A 79 11.15 2.16 7.06
CA HIS A 79 10.76 1.43 8.28
C HIS A 79 11.36 1.97 9.57
N THR A 80 12.32 2.88 9.48
CA THR A 80 12.93 3.57 10.64
C THR A 80 12.27 4.90 10.94
N GLU A 81 11.35 5.36 10.07
CA GLU A 81 10.72 6.66 10.16
C GLU A 81 9.23 6.53 10.52
N ARG A 82 8.76 7.48 11.32
CA ARG A 82 7.33 7.72 11.51
C ARG A 82 6.91 8.92 10.68
N PHE A 83 5.94 8.72 9.81
CA PHE A 83 5.48 9.76 8.91
C PHE A 83 4.67 10.82 9.67
N SER A 84 5.37 11.86 10.12
CA SER A 84 4.81 13.06 10.74
C SER A 84 4.67 14.20 9.73
N PRO A 85 3.90 15.27 10.03
CA PRO A 85 3.84 16.44 9.14
C PRO A 85 5.21 17.08 8.88
N ALA A 86 6.15 16.96 9.82
CA ALA A 86 7.52 17.45 9.66
C ALA A 86 8.29 16.64 8.62
N VAL A 87 8.21 15.30 8.69
CA VAL A 87 8.82 14.38 7.71
C VAL A 87 8.22 14.62 6.33
N LEU A 88 6.90 14.72 6.23
CA LEU A 88 6.20 14.95 4.96
C LEU A 88 6.60 16.28 4.30
N ARG A 89 6.81 17.35 5.07
CA ARG A 89 7.31 18.63 4.54
C ARG A 89 8.74 18.56 4.00
N GLN A 90 9.57 17.68 4.56
CA GLN A 90 10.97 17.50 4.13
C GLN A 90 11.11 16.56 2.94
N ALA A 91 10.08 15.76 2.65
CA ALA A 91 10.08 14.74 1.60
C ALA A 91 8.90 14.93 0.62
N PRO A 92 8.88 16.03 -0.17
CA PRO A 92 7.79 16.29 -1.12
C PRO A 92 7.67 15.21 -2.20
N GLU A 93 8.71 14.42 -2.43
CA GLU A 93 8.68 13.27 -3.34
C GLU A 93 7.68 12.18 -2.92
N VAL A 94 7.22 12.17 -1.68
CA VAL A 94 6.18 11.25 -1.20
C VAL A 94 4.89 11.40 -2.00
N TYR A 95 4.58 12.62 -2.45
CA TYR A 95 3.32 12.96 -3.12
C TYR A 95 3.37 12.88 -4.65
N ARG A 96 4.57 12.78 -5.26
CA ARG A 96 4.72 12.90 -6.73
C ARG A 96 3.84 11.95 -7.52
N PHE A 97 3.68 10.71 -7.04
CA PHE A 97 2.85 9.71 -7.72
C PHE A 97 1.36 10.08 -7.77
N ALA A 98 0.88 10.94 -6.85
CA ALA A 98 -0.51 11.39 -6.75
C ALA A 98 -0.77 12.74 -7.44
N SER A 99 0.20 13.31 -8.16
CA SER A 99 0.00 14.57 -8.88
C SER A 99 -1.00 14.38 -10.02
N ASP A 100 -1.75 15.45 -10.35
CA ASP A 100 -2.75 15.44 -11.42
C ASP A 100 -2.18 14.99 -12.78
N ASP A 101 -0.94 15.39 -13.07
CA ASP A 101 -0.23 15.00 -14.30
C ASP A 101 0.01 13.49 -14.35
N VAL A 102 0.43 12.89 -13.22
CA VAL A 102 0.67 11.44 -13.12
C VAL A 102 -0.65 10.69 -13.23
N VAL A 103 -1.65 11.08 -12.46
CA VAL A 103 -2.99 10.47 -12.48
C VAL A 103 -3.60 10.56 -13.89
N GLY A 104 -3.46 11.74 -14.53
CA GLY A 104 -3.94 11.96 -15.90
C GLY A 104 -3.27 11.04 -16.92
N SER A 105 -1.94 10.86 -16.82
CA SER A 105 -1.18 10.02 -17.76
C SER A 105 -1.52 8.52 -17.67
N ILE A 106 -1.99 8.08 -16.50
CA ILE A 106 -2.27 6.65 -16.22
C ILE A 106 -3.74 6.29 -16.46
N ARG A 107 -4.64 7.29 -16.59
CA ARG A 107 -6.07 7.03 -16.83
C ARG A 107 -6.31 6.17 -18.07
N ASP A 108 -5.55 6.37 -19.13
CA ASP A 108 -5.68 5.59 -20.37
C ASP A 108 -5.39 4.09 -20.13
N GLU A 109 -4.57 3.76 -19.16
CA GLU A 109 -4.23 2.37 -18.81
C GLU A 109 -5.24 1.72 -17.85
N LEU A 110 -5.78 2.50 -16.92
CA LEU A 110 -6.72 2.01 -15.92
C LEU A 110 -8.18 2.06 -16.39
N GLY A 111 -8.45 2.71 -17.54
CA GLY A 111 -9.80 2.91 -18.08
C GLY A 111 -10.56 4.02 -17.37
N ASP A 112 -11.74 4.36 -17.90
CA ASP A 112 -12.59 5.43 -17.41
C ASP A 112 -13.13 5.14 -15.99
N GLY A 113 -13.12 6.15 -15.13
CA GLY A 113 -13.67 6.11 -13.78
C GLY A 113 -12.74 6.67 -12.71
N PRO A 114 -13.16 6.70 -11.44
CA PRO A 114 -12.34 7.21 -10.35
C PRO A 114 -11.12 6.34 -10.14
N VAL A 115 -9.98 6.98 -9.91
CA VAL A 115 -8.70 6.35 -9.58
C VAL A 115 -8.27 6.88 -8.22
N ALA A 116 -8.15 6.02 -7.23
CA ALA A 116 -7.68 6.39 -5.91
C ALA A 116 -6.16 6.47 -5.85
N SER A 117 -5.63 7.43 -5.10
CA SER A 117 -4.21 7.56 -4.77
C SER A 117 -3.92 6.96 -3.39
N ILE A 118 -3.28 5.79 -3.35
CA ILE A 118 -3.01 5.05 -2.11
C ILE A 118 -1.53 5.15 -1.77
N LEU A 119 -1.23 5.52 -0.52
CA LEU A 119 0.12 5.59 -0.01
C LEU A 119 0.39 4.49 1.02
N CYS A 120 1.41 3.65 0.78
CA CYS A 120 1.86 2.62 1.71
C CYS A 120 3.01 3.16 2.58
N LEU A 121 2.81 3.17 3.89
CA LEU A 121 3.72 3.72 4.89
C LEU A 121 4.13 2.69 5.94
N SER A 122 5.29 2.90 6.58
CA SER A 122 5.73 2.09 7.71
C SER A 122 4.84 2.29 8.93
N GLU A 123 4.79 3.51 9.46
CA GLU A 123 4.03 3.87 10.66
C GLU A 123 3.60 5.33 10.62
N LEU A 124 2.48 5.60 11.30
CA LEU A 124 2.05 6.95 11.65
C LEU A 124 2.57 7.36 13.04
N PRO A 125 2.56 8.66 13.39
CA PRO A 125 2.90 9.11 14.73
C PRO A 125 2.03 8.43 15.81
N ALA A 126 2.58 8.24 17.01
CA ALA A 126 1.85 7.62 18.12
C ALA A 126 0.76 8.54 18.71
N SER A 127 0.95 9.85 18.64
CA SER A 127 -0.01 10.84 19.15
C SER A 127 -1.17 11.01 18.18
N LYS A 128 -2.40 10.95 18.69
CA LYS A 128 -3.61 11.11 17.88
C LYS A 128 -3.64 12.46 17.17
N ALA A 129 -3.28 13.55 17.84
CA ALA A 129 -3.23 14.88 17.23
C ALA A 129 -2.26 14.92 16.04
N LEU A 130 -1.04 14.34 16.18
CA LEU A 130 -0.09 14.27 15.07
C LEU A 130 -0.55 13.32 13.96
N GLN A 131 -1.33 12.28 14.27
CA GLN A 131 -1.95 11.44 13.24
C GLN A 131 -2.95 12.24 12.42
N ASP A 132 -3.83 12.99 13.08
CA ASP A 132 -4.86 13.81 12.44
C ASP A 132 -4.22 14.89 11.55
N ASP A 133 -3.17 15.56 12.05
CA ASP A 133 -2.39 16.54 11.26
C ASP A 133 -1.68 15.86 10.08
N THR A 134 -1.16 14.64 10.26
CA THR A 134 -0.52 13.88 9.19
C THR A 134 -1.54 13.51 8.10
N MET A 135 -2.71 13.01 8.50
CA MET A 135 -3.77 12.64 7.56
C MET A 135 -4.29 13.87 6.79
N ALA A 136 -4.40 15.04 7.45
CA ALA A 136 -4.76 16.27 6.79
C ALA A 136 -3.72 16.68 5.73
N ALA A 137 -2.42 16.63 6.08
CA ALA A 137 -1.33 16.92 5.14
C ALA A 137 -1.30 15.93 3.95
N LEU A 138 -1.58 14.65 4.19
CA LEU A 138 -1.65 13.65 3.12
C LEU A 138 -2.84 13.92 2.18
N LYS A 139 -3.99 14.30 2.72
CA LYS A 139 -5.16 14.70 1.95
C LYS A 139 -4.88 15.91 1.06
N GLU A 140 -4.24 16.94 1.61
CA GLU A 140 -3.83 18.13 0.85
C GLU A 140 -2.85 17.77 -0.27
N GLY A 141 -2.03 16.74 -0.09
CA GLY A 141 -1.11 16.20 -1.09
C GLY A 141 -1.74 15.26 -2.11
N GLY A 142 -3.08 15.12 -2.15
CA GLY A 142 -3.80 14.30 -3.14
C GLY A 142 -3.85 12.81 -2.80
N ILE A 143 -3.60 12.42 -1.56
CA ILE A 143 -3.72 11.03 -1.10
C ILE A 143 -5.15 10.75 -0.64
N ASP A 144 -5.75 9.69 -1.17
CA ASP A 144 -7.10 9.25 -0.81
C ASP A 144 -7.11 8.23 0.32
N GLY A 145 -6.07 7.39 0.39
CA GLY A 145 -5.99 6.35 1.41
C GLY A 145 -4.57 5.99 1.81
N VAL A 146 -4.42 5.50 3.04
CA VAL A 146 -3.15 5.06 3.61
C VAL A 146 -3.21 3.59 3.98
N LEU A 147 -2.20 2.82 3.57
CA LEU A 147 -1.98 1.44 4.02
C LEU A 147 -0.73 1.38 4.90
N LEU A 148 -0.82 0.69 6.02
CA LEU A 148 0.30 0.51 6.93
C LEU A 148 0.92 -0.88 6.76
N TYR A 149 2.26 -0.94 6.67
CA TYR A 149 3.00 -2.20 6.55
C TYR A 149 2.66 -3.22 7.63
N PRO A 150 2.56 -2.85 8.92
CA PRO A 150 2.19 -3.82 9.95
C PRO A 150 0.84 -4.51 9.68
N ASN A 151 -0.15 -3.75 9.17
CA ASN A 151 -1.47 -4.29 8.86
C ASN A 151 -1.42 -5.24 7.67
N MET A 152 -0.76 -4.82 6.57
CA MET A 152 -0.59 -5.65 5.38
C MET A 152 0.15 -6.95 5.69
N LEU A 153 1.26 -6.89 6.43
CA LEU A 153 2.03 -8.06 6.82
C LEU A 153 1.23 -9.00 7.73
N MET A 154 0.46 -8.45 8.68
CA MET A 154 -0.40 -9.25 9.55
C MET A 154 -1.46 -10.00 8.73
N GLU A 155 -2.11 -9.32 7.79
CA GLU A 155 -3.11 -9.95 6.92
C GLU A 155 -2.48 -11.02 6.01
N LEU A 156 -1.29 -10.78 5.44
CA LEU A 156 -0.56 -11.78 4.66
C LEU A 156 -0.21 -13.02 5.51
N ILE A 157 0.31 -12.81 6.74
CA ILE A 157 0.60 -13.91 7.67
C ILE A 157 -0.66 -14.72 7.99
N GLN A 158 -1.79 -14.05 8.21
CA GLN A 158 -3.06 -14.73 8.48
C GLN A 158 -3.57 -15.51 7.26
N HIS A 159 -3.42 -14.94 6.06
CA HIS A 159 -3.86 -15.55 4.81
C HIS A 159 -3.07 -16.80 4.41
N VAL A 160 -1.78 -16.85 4.75
CA VAL A 160 -0.93 -17.98 4.39
C VAL A 160 -1.30 -19.24 5.17
N GLU A 161 -1.58 -20.33 4.44
CA GLU A 161 -1.90 -21.64 4.97
C GLU A 161 -0.69 -22.59 4.91
N VAL A 162 -0.40 -23.28 6.00
CA VAL A 162 0.78 -24.17 6.11
C VAL A 162 0.72 -25.36 5.13
N ASN A 163 -0.49 -25.82 4.81
CA ASN A 163 -0.73 -26.95 3.91
C ASN A 163 -0.79 -26.59 2.43
N LYS A 164 -0.67 -25.31 2.08
CA LYS A 164 -0.58 -24.84 0.68
C LYS A 164 0.86 -24.62 0.27
N ASN A 165 1.15 -24.78 -1.02
CA ASN A 165 2.42 -24.44 -1.62
C ASN A 165 2.32 -23.14 -2.42
N TYR A 166 3.28 -22.24 -2.25
CA TYR A 166 3.30 -20.91 -2.85
C TYR A 166 4.46 -20.78 -3.83
N ASP A 167 4.58 -21.71 -4.78
CA ASP A 167 5.71 -21.83 -5.72
C ASP A 167 5.98 -20.56 -6.55
N LYS A 168 4.97 -19.69 -6.70
CA LYS A 168 5.07 -18.47 -7.50
C LYS A 168 5.36 -17.22 -6.67
N SER A 169 5.45 -17.34 -5.35
CA SER A 169 5.72 -16.22 -4.45
C SER A 169 6.71 -16.62 -3.37
N ASP A 170 7.93 -16.15 -3.51
CA ASP A 170 9.00 -16.38 -2.52
C ASP A 170 8.63 -15.81 -1.16
N LEU A 171 7.92 -14.67 -1.14
CA LEU A 171 7.45 -14.04 0.10
C LEU A 171 6.43 -14.92 0.82
N LEU A 172 5.38 -15.36 0.14
CA LEU A 172 4.35 -16.21 0.76
C LEU A 172 4.93 -17.58 1.16
N GLN A 173 5.85 -18.12 0.36
CA GLN A 173 6.56 -19.35 0.70
C GLN A 173 7.43 -19.19 1.95
N LEU A 174 8.14 -18.05 2.09
CA LEU A 174 8.90 -17.74 3.30
C LEU A 174 7.97 -17.62 4.52
N LEU A 175 6.87 -16.89 4.40
CA LEU A 175 5.88 -16.76 5.48
C LEU A 175 5.31 -18.13 5.88
N ARG A 176 5.03 -19.00 4.91
CA ARG A 176 4.60 -20.38 5.15
C ARG A 176 5.63 -21.19 5.95
N ILE A 177 6.90 -21.10 5.58
CA ILE A 177 8.00 -21.79 6.27
C ILE A 177 8.08 -21.29 7.72
N LEU A 178 8.10 -19.97 7.93
CA LEU A 178 8.14 -19.37 9.27
C LEU A 178 6.95 -19.81 10.13
N LYS A 179 5.75 -19.88 9.53
CA LYS A 179 4.53 -20.35 10.19
C LYS A 179 4.59 -21.83 10.54
N ASN A 180 5.11 -22.66 9.64
CA ASN A 180 5.27 -24.11 9.85
C ASN A 180 6.22 -24.43 11.01
N TYR A 181 7.26 -23.61 11.20
CA TYR A 181 8.18 -23.75 12.32
C TYR A 181 7.74 -22.99 13.59
N ASN A 182 6.51 -22.48 13.64
CA ASN A 182 5.95 -21.71 14.77
C ASN A 182 6.85 -20.50 15.17
N LEU A 183 7.49 -19.86 14.19
CA LEU A 183 8.36 -18.70 14.44
C LEU A 183 7.55 -17.41 14.64
N PHE A 184 6.30 -17.37 14.17
CA PHE A 184 5.33 -16.36 14.57
C PHE A 184 4.70 -16.78 15.91
N LYS A 185 5.39 -16.50 17.02
CA LYS A 185 4.86 -16.80 18.36
C LYS A 185 3.62 -15.95 18.62
N ASP A 186 2.60 -16.59 19.21
CA ASP A 186 1.33 -15.96 19.63
C ASP A 186 1.52 -14.71 20.51
N GLY A 187 2.66 -14.56 21.17
CA GLY A 187 3.03 -13.38 21.94
C GLY A 187 3.13 -12.07 21.13
N GLN A 188 3.34 -12.12 19.82
CA GLN A 188 3.28 -10.91 18.96
C GLN A 188 1.85 -10.59 18.55
N LEU A 189 0.99 -11.57 18.40
CA LEU A 189 -0.46 -11.38 18.25
C LEU A 189 -1.12 -10.93 19.55
N GLU A 190 -0.62 -11.35 20.71
CA GLU A 190 -1.09 -10.92 22.04
C GLU A 190 -0.76 -9.46 22.38
N LEU A 191 0.24 -8.82 21.76
CA LEU A 191 0.50 -7.38 21.95
C LEU A 191 -0.69 -6.52 21.51
N PHE A 192 -1.50 -7.01 20.58
CA PHE A 192 -2.74 -6.36 20.16
C PHE A 192 -3.99 -6.88 20.92
N ALA A 193 -3.90 -8.04 21.58
CA ALA A 193 -4.99 -8.61 22.38
C ALA A 193 -5.01 -8.10 23.84
N LYS A 194 -3.90 -7.60 24.38
CA LYS A 194 -3.81 -7.07 25.76
C LYS A 194 -4.48 -5.72 26.02
N GLY A 195 -5.21 -5.17 25.05
CA GLY A 195 -6.09 -4.01 25.24
C GLY A 195 -7.44 -4.34 25.92
N ARG A 196 -7.69 -5.60 26.33
CA ARG A 196 -8.95 -6.02 26.99
C ARG A 196 -8.69 -6.83 28.25
N ARG A 197 -8.12 -6.20 29.28
CA ARG A 197 -8.31 -6.60 30.69
C ARG A 197 -7.98 -5.42 31.62
N ARG A 198 -8.96 -4.74 32.02
CA ARG A 198 -9.47 -4.15 33.26
C ARG A 198 -10.15 -2.82 33.01
#